data_b7a399aa8c1adc4ec9420c4703987043
#
_entry.id   b7a399aa8c1adc4ec9420c4703987043
#
_cell.length_a   1.000
_cell.length_b   1.000
_cell.length_c   1.000
_cell.angle_alpha   90.00
_cell.angle_beta   90.00
_cell.angle_gamma   90.00
#
_symmetry.space_group_name_H-M   'P 1'
#
loop_
_entity.id
_entity.type
_entity.pdbx_description
1 polymer ?
#
loop_
_entity_poly.entity_id
_entity_poly.type
_entity_poly.pdbx_seq_one_letter_code
_entity_poly.pdbx_strand_id
1 'polypeptide(L)'
;MSILLSALRAHEILLANASSNVANMNTEDYRSIRTTITSSPKGSVDVTTTRAADASPQSQEDPTTSDVDLALEFTDMIRARRGFEAILNTISMREKMLDDLTNTLVKK
;
A
#
# COMPACT_ATOMS: atom_id res chain seq x y z
N MET A 1 -11.45 -14.72 1.26
CA MET A 1 -11.06 -13.94 0.05
C MET A 1 -11.20 -12.44 0.22
N SER A 2 -12.23 -11.94 0.91
CA SER A 2 -12.43 -10.49 1.05
C SER A 2 -11.27 -9.77 1.75
N ILE A 3 -10.68 -10.36 2.79
CA ILE A 3 -9.54 -9.76 3.48
C ILE A 3 -8.29 -9.72 2.55
N LEU A 4 -8.04 -10.75 1.77
CA LEU A 4 -6.91 -10.80 0.84
C LEU A 4 -7.05 -9.75 -0.26
N LEU A 5 -8.24 -9.57 -0.80
CA LEU A 5 -8.51 -8.55 -1.82
C LEU A 5 -8.39 -7.13 -1.27
N SER A 6 -8.89 -6.88 -0.05
CA SER A 6 -8.72 -5.58 0.60
C SER A 6 -7.26 -5.28 0.90
N ALA A 7 -6.49 -6.26 1.34
CA ALA A 7 -5.06 -6.12 1.58
C ALA A 7 -4.29 -5.87 0.27
N LEU A 8 -4.64 -6.57 -0.79
CA LEU A 8 -4.06 -6.36 -2.12
C LEU A 8 -4.27 -4.92 -2.60
N ARG A 9 -5.50 -4.44 -2.48
CA ARG A 9 -5.88 -3.07 -2.83
C ARG A 9 -5.15 -2.03 -1.96
N ALA A 10 -4.97 -2.32 -0.68
CA ALA A 10 -4.23 -1.43 0.23
C ALA A 10 -2.77 -1.24 -0.22
N HIS A 11 -2.10 -2.32 -0.59
CA HIS A 11 -0.72 -2.25 -1.10
C HIS A 11 -0.64 -1.58 -2.46
N GLU A 12 -1.65 -1.76 -3.30
CA GLU A 12 -1.75 -1.06 -4.58
C GLU A 12 -1.85 0.47 -4.38
N ILE A 13 -2.68 0.90 -3.45
CA ILE A 13 -2.84 2.32 -3.11
C ILE A 13 -1.53 2.89 -2.54
N LEU A 14 -0.87 2.15 -1.65
CA LEU A 14 0.42 2.56 -1.11
C LEU A 14 1.46 2.76 -2.22
N LEU A 15 1.53 1.82 -3.16
CA LEU A 15 2.45 1.92 -4.30
C LEU A 15 2.11 3.13 -5.19
N ALA A 16 0.84 3.34 -5.50
CA ALA A 16 0.40 4.46 -6.33
C ALA A 16 0.72 5.81 -5.68
N ASN A 17 0.47 5.93 -4.37
CA ASN A 17 0.74 7.17 -3.64
C ASN A 17 2.23 7.44 -3.50
N ALA A 18 3.04 6.42 -3.18
CA ALA A 18 4.49 6.56 -3.13
C ALA A 18 5.07 6.94 -4.50
N SER A 19 4.57 6.34 -5.57
CA SER A 19 4.98 6.67 -6.94
C SER A 19 4.62 8.11 -7.33
N SER A 20 3.44 8.57 -6.93
CA SER A 20 3.02 9.98 -7.12
C SER A 20 3.94 10.94 -6.37
N ASN A 21 4.32 10.60 -5.13
CA ASN A 21 5.25 11.41 -4.36
C ASN A 21 6.61 11.52 -5.06
N VAL A 22 7.15 10.40 -5.54
CA VAL A 22 8.43 10.40 -6.27
C VAL A 22 8.33 11.26 -7.55
N ALA A 23 7.23 11.12 -8.29
CA ALA A 23 7.02 11.89 -9.51
C ALA A 23 6.98 13.41 -9.26
N ASN A 24 6.57 13.81 -8.07
CA ASN A 24 6.41 15.22 -7.69
C ASN A 24 7.51 15.73 -6.73
N MET A 25 8.62 15.01 -6.60
CA MET A 25 9.69 15.38 -5.67
C MET A 25 10.30 16.76 -5.98
N ASN A 26 10.20 17.23 -7.22
CA ASN A 26 10.70 18.53 -7.66
C ASN A 26 9.58 19.52 -7.99
N THR A 27 8.33 19.19 -7.66
CA THR A 27 7.18 20.07 -7.89
C THR A 27 7.06 21.07 -6.75
N GLU A 28 7.05 22.36 -7.07
CA GLU A 28 6.87 23.42 -6.07
C GLU A 28 5.51 23.26 -5.36
N ASP A 29 5.50 23.59 -4.10
CA ASP A 29 4.32 23.52 -3.21
C ASP A 29 3.69 22.12 -3.08
N TYR A 30 4.33 21.09 -3.58
CA TYR A 30 3.84 19.72 -3.45
C TYR A 30 3.97 19.23 -2.01
N ARG A 31 2.89 18.67 -1.50
CA ARG A 31 2.87 18.01 -0.19
C ARG A 31 2.66 16.51 -0.40
N SER A 32 3.52 15.71 0.24
CA SER A 32 3.50 14.27 0.09
C SER A 32 2.20 13.66 0.58
N ILE A 33 1.78 12.60 -0.10
CA ILE A 33 0.64 11.79 0.29
C ILE A 33 1.14 10.73 1.28
N ARG A 34 0.52 10.65 2.44
CA ARG A 34 0.80 9.62 3.46
C ARG A 34 -0.30 8.58 3.44
N THR A 35 0.09 7.33 3.38
CA THR A 35 -0.82 6.20 3.34
C THR A 35 -0.61 5.35 4.58
N THR A 36 -1.69 5.13 5.32
CA THR A 36 -1.68 4.27 6.50
C THR A 36 -2.59 3.08 6.25
N ILE A 37 -2.06 1.89 6.47
CA ILE A 37 -2.77 0.62 6.32
C ILE A 37 -3.07 0.09 7.72
N THR A 38 -4.33 -0.15 8.02
CA THR A 38 -4.78 -0.65 9.32
C THR A 38 -5.73 -1.83 9.15
N SER A 39 -5.81 -2.67 10.18
CA SER A 39 -6.81 -3.72 10.20
C SER A 39 -8.15 -3.16 10.66
N SER A 40 -9.20 -3.56 9.97
CA SER A 40 -10.57 -3.21 10.33
C SER A 40 -11.16 -4.24 11.28
N PRO A 41 -11.98 -3.82 12.28
CA PRO A 41 -12.71 -4.75 13.12
C PRO A 41 -13.65 -5.69 12.36
N LYS A 42 -14.00 -5.35 11.13
CA LYS A 42 -14.86 -6.15 10.25
C LYS A 42 -14.12 -7.25 9.49
N GLY A 43 -12.83 -7.45 9.76
CA GLY A 43 -12.03 -8.48 9.09
C GLY A 43 -11.57 -8.08 7.70
N SER A 44 -11.42 -6.80 7.45
CA SER A 44 -10.82 -6.25 6.23
C SER A 44 -9.60 -5.41 6.54
N VAL A 45 -8.93 -4.94 5.51
CA VAL A 45 -7.83 -3.99 5.63
C VAL A 45 -8.32 -2.64 5.13
N ASP A 46 -8.15 -1.62 5.96
CA ASP A 46 -8.55 -0.24 5.64
C ASP A 46 -7.33 0.60 5.29
N VAL A 47 -7.52 1.54 4.39
CA VAL A 47 -6.47 2.46 3.96
C VAL A 47 -6.93 3.89 4.22
N THR A 48 -6.09 4.64 4.90
CA THR A 48 -6.28 6.07 5.09
C THR A 48 -5.20 6.83 4.34
N THR A 49 -5.61 7.81 3.56
CA THR A 49 -4.71 8.67 2.79
C THR A 49 -4.85 10.10 3.29
N THR A 50 -3.72 10.70 3.67
CA THR A 50 -3.68 12.10 4.13
C THR A 50 -2.57 12.85 3.41
N ARG A 51 -2.74 14.15 3.22
CA ARG A 51 -1.67 15.01 2.72
C ARG A 51 -0.97 15.69 3.89
N ALA A 52 0.33 15.88 3.74
CA ALA A 52 1.16 16.54 4.75
C ALA A 52 0.98 18.07 4.79
N ALA A 53 0.02 18.61 4.05
CA ALA A 53 -0.20 20.06 3.87
C ALA A 53 -0.33 20.87 5.17
N ASP A 54 -0.83 20.22 6.20
CA ASP A 54 -1.12 20.89 7.49
C ASP A 54 -0.12 20.51 8.57
N ALA A 55 1.02 19.94 8.16
CA ALA A 55 2.10 19.69 9.09
C ALA A 55 2.59 21.03 9.66
N SER A 56 2.41 21.13 10.94
CA SER A 56 2.87 22.10 11.92
C SER A 56 3.86 23.16 11.39
N PRO A 57 3.70 24.43 11.78
CA PRO A 57 4.57 25.54 11.39
C PRO A 57 6.02 25.44 11.88
N GLN A 58 6.46 24.27 12.30
CA GLN A 58 7.81 24.03 12.83
C GLN A 58 8.84 23.54 11.82
N SER A 59 8.45 23.21 10.60
CA SER A 59 9.44 22.94 9.55
C SER A 59 9.87 24.27 8.94
N GLN A 60 11.06 24.69 9.28
CA GLN A 60 11.71 25.90 8.73
C GLN A 60 12.22 25.67 7.30
N GLU A 61 11.67 24.69 6.59
CA GLU A 61 11.98 24.50 5.19
C GLU A 61 11.15 25.48 4.35
N ASP A 62 11.74 25.94 3.27
CA ASP A 62 11.09 26.82 2.31
C ASP A 62 9.72 26.23 1.92
N PRO A 63 8.60 26.93 2.19
CA PRO A 63 7.27 26.40 1.92
C PRO A 63 7.00 26.14 0.45
N THR A 64 7.87 26.61 -0.45
CA THR A 64 7.74 26.39 -1.89
C THR A 64 8.38 25.08 -2.36
N THR A 65 9.18 24.42 -1.54
CA THR A 65 9.81 23.14 -1.93
C THR A 65 8.91 21.96 -1.61
N SER A 66 9.06 20.89 -2.40
CA SER A 66 8.39 19.62 -2.12
C SER A 66 8.90 19.02 -0.81
N ASP A 67 7.99 18.46 -0.01
CA ASP A 67 8.33 17.79 1.25
C ASP A 67 8.59 16.29 1.09
N VAL A 68 8.78 15.81 -0.13
CA VAL A 68 8.98 14.39 -0.42
C VAL A 68 10.35 13.92 0.07
N ASP A 69 10.34 12.88 0.90
CA ASP A 69 11.55 12.14 1.30
C ASP A 69 11.72 10.93 0.41
N LEU A 70 12.67 10.99 -0.49
CA LEU A 70 12.91 9.96 -1.50
C LEU A 70 13.23 8.59 -0.90
N ALA A 71 14.01 8.55 0.19
CA ALA A 71 14.36 7.30 0.87
C ALA A 71 13.11 6.63 1.48
N LEU A 72 12.24 7.43 2.08
CA LEU A 72 10.98 6.94 2.64
C LEU A 72 10.06 6.40 1.53
N GLU A 73 9.94 7.12 0.42
CA GLU A 73 9.08 6.71 -0.70
C GLU A 73 9.57 5.41 -1.34
N PHE A 74 10.87 5.26 -1.56
CA PHE A 74 11.43 4.01 -2.07
C PHE A 74 11.22 2.85 -1.10
N THR A 75 11.35 3.08 0.19
CA THR A 75 11.05 2.07 1.22
C THR A 75 9.60 1.63 1.14
N ASP A 76 8.67 2.59 1.02
CA ASP A 76 7.24 2.29 0.88
C ASP A 76 6.93 1.55 -0.42
N MET A 77 7.59 1.90 -1.53
CA MET A 77 7.43 1.18 -2.79
C MET A 77 7.89 -0.29 -2.68
N ILE A 78 9.02 -0.53 -2.03
CA ILE A 78 9.52 -1.89 -1.79
C ILE A 78 8.54 -2.67 -0.89
N ARG A 79 8.07 -2.05 0.18
CA ARG A 79 7.07 -2.67 1.08
C ARG A 79 5.77 -3.00 0.36
N ALA A 80 5.27 -2.07 -0.43
CA ALA A 80 4.05 -2.26 -1.21
C ALA A 80 4.19 -3.41 -2.19
N ARG A 81 5.28 -3.45 -2.93
CA ARG A 81 5.57 -4.51 -3.89
C ARG A 81 5.68 -5.88 -3.22
N ARG A 82 6.45 -5.97 -2.14
CA ARG A 82 6.60 -7.23 -1.40
C ARG A 82 5.29 -7.71 -0.79
N GLY A 83 4.51 -6.79 -0.22
CA GLY A 83 3.20 -7.11 0.32
C GLY A 83 2.24 -7.61 -0.76
N PHE A 84 2.20 -6.94 -1.89
CA PHE A 84 1.40 -7.32 -3.04
C PHE A 84 1.75 -8.73 -3.55
N GLU A 85 3.04 -8.99 -3.76
CA GLU A 85 3.53 -10.31 -4.19
C GLU A 85 3.20 -11.40 -3.19
N ALA A 86 3.37 -11.14 -1.89
CA ALA A 86 3.06 -12.10 -0.85
C ALA A 86 1.57 -12.45 -0.82
N ILE A 87 0.70 -11.46 -1.02
CA ILE A 87 -0.75 -11.68 -1.06
C ILE A 87 -1.14 -12.49 -2.30
N LEU A 88 -0.56 -12.17 -3.46
CA LEU A 88 -0.80 -12.94 -4.68
C LEU A 88 -0.38 -14.40 -4.52
N ASN A 89 0.77 -14.65 -3.89
CA ASN A 89 1.22 -16.00 -3.60
C ASN A 89 0.25 -16.73 -2.67
N THR A 90 -0.26 -16.05 -1.66
CA THR A 90 -1.25 -16.60 -0.72
C THR A 90 -2.54 -16.99 -1.45
N ILE A 91 -3.03 -16.14 -2.34
CA ILE A 91 -4.21 -16.42 -3.16
C ILE A 91 -3.98 -17.65 -4.04
N SER A 92 -2.83 -17.71 -4.71
CA SER A 92 -2.46 -18.85 -5.56
C SER A 92 -2.36 -20.16 -4.79
N MET A 93 -1.74 -20.14 -3.60
CA MET A 93 -1.66 -21.32 -2.74
C MET A 93 -3.06 -21.77 -2.27
N ARG A 94 -3.92 -20.83 -1.92
CA ARG A 94 -5.29 -21.13 -1.51
C ARG A 94 -6.07 -21.81 -2.64
N GLU A 95 -5.94 -21.34 -3.87
CA GLU A 95 -6.57 -21.95 -5.03
C GLU A 95 -6.08 -23.38 -5.25
N LYS A 96 -4.76 -23.61 -5.17
CA LYS A 96 -4.18 -24.96 -5.28
C LYS A 96 -4.69 -25.91 -4.19
N MET A 97 -4.79 -25.42 -2.96
CA MET A 97 -5.32 -26.22 -1.86
C MET A 97 -6.79 -26.60 -2.09
N LEU A 98 -7.59 -25.68 -2.63
CA LEU A 98 -8.98 -25.96 -2.97
C LEU A 98 -9.09 -26.98 -4.12
N ASP A 99 -8.24 -26.88 -5.12
CA ASP A 99 -8.19 -27.85 -6.23
C ASP A 99 -7.79 -29.24 -5.75
N ASP A 100 -6.78 -29.32 -4.90
CA ASP A 100 -6.31 -30.60 -4.33
C ASP A 100 -7.40 -31.23 -3.47
N LEU A 101 -8.09 -30.44 -2.67
CA LEU A 101 -9.21 -30.90 -1.87
C LEU A 101 -10.34 -31.43 -2.73
N THR A 102 -10.71 -30.69 -3.77
CA THR A 102 -11.77 -31.07 -4.72
C THR A 102 -11.39 -32.38 -5.42
N ASN A 103 -10.16 -32.49 -5.90
CA ASN A 103 -9.68 -33.71 -6.56
C ASN A 103 -9.67 -34.91 -5.62
N THR A 104 -9.32 -34.72 -4.35
CA THR A 104 -9.33 -35.78 -3.35
C THR A 104 -10.76 -36.24 -3.05
N LEU A 105 -11.72 -35.32 -3.00
CA LEU A 105 -13.12 -35.66 -2.75
C LEU A 105 -13.80 -36.34 -3.93
N VAL A 106 -13.42 -35.98 -5.17
CA VAL A 106 -14.02 -36.52 -6.38
C VAL A 106 -13.48 -37.92 -6.71
N LYS A 107 -12.27 -38.27 -6.28
CA LYS A 107 -11.63 -39.55 -6.54
C LYS A 107 -12.07 -40.73 -5.66
N LYS A 108 -13.11 -40.57 -4.87
CA LYS A 108 -13.67 -41.68 -4.10
C LYS A 108 -14.52 -42.60 -4.95
#